data_10f726eb2f17142da9d632ca5be2e2a3
#
_entry.id   10f726eb2f17142da9d632ca5be2e2a3
#
_cell.length_a   1.000
_cell.length_b   1.000
_cell.length_c   1.000
_cell.angle_alpha   90.00
_cell.angle_beta   90.00
_cell.angle_gamma   90.00
#
_symmetry.space_group_name_H-M   'P 1'
#
loop_
_entity.id
_entity.type
_entity.pdbx_description
1 polymer ?
#
loop_
_entity_poly.entity_id
_entity_poly.type
_entity_poly.pdbx_seq_one_letter_code
_entity_poly.pdbx_strand_id
1 'polypeptide(L)'
;MMDYTNFETKDMKNRKLKEHIFNVALTLMKQIGYDNITIRMICTEAGISTGMFYKHFSSKEDILAFYYDKAQSDFDEVIDKQLAGLSLPQQLVAFYVWVCGFTADLGVDFCRNFFSSKNQRMNTNLFHNKMIEITNRCIETACEKGFQLSSGRTPYAVSKDLCVMVKGIIFDWSAHEGSYDMAEFAQGLLSRCIGGLL
;
A
#
# COMPACT_ATOMS: atom_id res chain seq x y z
N MET A 1 27.91 -30.54 -20.90
CA MET A 1 27.40 -29.19 -20.69
C MET A 1 25.95 -29.35 -20.28
N MET A 2 25.68 -29.45 -18.97
CA MET A 2 24.31 -29.66 -18.44
C MET A 2 23.56 -28.32 -18.46
N ASP A 3 22.44 -28.35 -19.14
CA ASP A 3 21.54 -27.19 -19.31
C ASP A 3 20.80 -26.94 -17.98
N TYR A 4 21.18 -25.86 -17.28
CA TYR A 4 20.58 -25.42 -16.02
C TYR A 4 19.41 -24.45 -16.22
N THR A 5 18.76 -24.50 -17.37
CA THR A 5 17.59 -23.69 -17.68
C THR A 5 16.32 -24.40 -17.23
N ASN A 6 15.62 -23.80 -16.27
CA ASN A 6 14.19 -23.98 -15.94
C ASN A 6 13.79 -24.98 -14.83
N PHE A 7 14.28 -24.78 -13.60
CA PHE A 7 13.53 -25.23 -12.42
C PHE A 7 12.77 -24.04 -11.80
N GLU A 8 11.67 -23.62 -12.44
CA GLU A 8 10.66 -22.84 -11.69
C GLU A 8 10.10 -23.74 -10.58
N THR A 9 10.42 -23.39 -9.34
CA THR A 9 9.88 -24.11 -8.18
C THR A 9 8.35 -23.99 -8.15
N LYS A 10 7.67 -24.94 -7.56
CA LYS A 10 6.19 -24.93 -7.39
C LYS A 10 5.74 -23.61 -6.71
N ASP A 11 6.55 -23.08 -5.82
CA ASP A 11 6.28 -21.83 -5.11
C ASP A 11 6.38 -20.61 -6.04
N MET A 12 7.34 -20.57 -6.96
CA MET A 12 7.44 -19.51 -7.97
C MET A 12 6.22 -19.52 -8.91
N LYS A 13 5.77 -20.69 -9.34
CA LYS A 13 4.55 -20.83 -10.17
C LYS A 13 3.30 -20.35 -9.43
N ASN A 14 3.17 -20.72 -8.15
CA ASN A 14 2.07 -20.28 -7.30
C ASN A 14 2.06 -18.77 -7.12
N ARG A 15 3.22 -18.16 -6.89
CA ARG A 15 3.36 -16.71 -6.75
C ARG A 15 2.99 -15.98 -8.05
N LYS A 16 3.51 -16.41 -9.18
CA LYS A 16 3.17 -15.84 -10.50
C LYS A 16 1.68 -15.93 -10.80
N LEU A 17 1.05 -17.07 -10.49
CA LEU A 17 -0.39 -17.23 -10.68
C LEU A 17 -1.20 -16.32 -9.76
N LYS A 18 -0.80 -16.16 -8.49
CA LYS A 18 -1.44 -15.24 -7.56
C LYS A 18 -1.36 -13.80 -8.05
N GLU A 19 -0.19 -13.39 -8.55
CA GLU A 19 0.03 -12.06 -9.16
C GLU A 19 -0.80 -11.87 -10.44
N HIS A 20 -0.91 -12.91 -11.28
CA HIS A 20 -1.75 -12.86 -12.48
C HIS A 20 -3.23 -12.64 -12.14
N ILE A 21 -3.78 -13.41 -11.20
CA ILE A 21 -5.17 -13.26 -10.72
C ILE A 21 -5.40 -11.84 -10.18
N PHE A 22 -4.44 -11.34 -9.40
CA PHE A 22 -4.48 -10.00 -8.86
C PHE A 22 -4.52 -8.92 -9.96
N ASN A 23 -3.62 -8.99 -10.95
CA ASN A 23 -3.53 -8.01 -12.03
C ASN A 23 -4.81 -8.00 -12.89
N VAL A 24 -5.38 -9.17 -13.17
CA VAL A 24 -6.68 -9.28 -13.86
C VAL A 24 -7.79 -8.64 -13.04
N ALA A 25 -7.87 -8.92 -11.76
CA ALA A 25 -8.87 -8.33 -10.88
C ALA A 25 -8.73 -6.80 -10.83
N LEU A 26 -7.51 -6.29 -10.72
CA LEU A 26 -7.24 -4.85 -10.72
C LEU A 26 -7.67 -4.18 -12.04
N THR A 27 -7.39 -4.81 -13.17
CA THR A 27 -7.84 -4.32 -14.48
C THR A 27 -9.36 -4.24 -14.56
N LEU A 28 -10.06 -5.29 -14.14
CA LEU A 28 -11.52 -5.30 -14.09
C LEU A 28 -12.07 -4.24 -13.11
N MET A 29 -11.44 -4.08 -11.94
CA MET A 29 -11.83 -3.02 -10.98
C MET A 29 -11.77 -1.63 -11.60
N LYS A 30 -10.69 -1.33 -12.34
CA LYS A 30 -10.51 -0.04 -13.04
C LYS A 30 -11.52 0.17 -14.16
N GLN A 31 -11.98 -0.88 -14.84
CA GLN A 31 -12.90 -0.79 -15.97
C GLN A 31 -14.36 -0.66 -15.55
N ILE A 32 -14.80 -1.41 -14.55
CA ILE A 32 -16.23 -1.52 -14.19
C ILE A 32 -16.52 -1.26 -12.72
N GLY A 33 -15.52 -0.86 -11.93
CA GLY A 33 -15.64 -0.60 -10.49
C GLY A 33 -15.59 -1.88 -9.63
N TYR A 34 -15.12 -1.71 -8.39
CA TYR A 34 -14.97 -2.82 -7.44
C TYR A 34 -16.29 -3.56 -7.14
N ASP A 35 -17.39 -2.84 -7.00
CA ASP A 35 -18.68 -3.42 -6.62
C ASP A 35 -19.27 -4.31 -7.71
N ASN A 36 -18.95 -4.02 -8.98
CA ASN A 36 -19.51 -4.71 -10.14
C ASN A 36 -18.72 -5.98 -10.53
N ILE A 37 -17.51 -6.17 -10.02
CA ILE A 37 -16.74 -7.39 -10.31
C ILE A 37 -17.16 -8.56 -9.44
N THR A 38 -17.14 -9.74 -10.04
CA THR A 38 -17.38 -11.02 -9.35
C THR A 38 -16.18 -11.93 -9.48
N ILE A 39 -16.03 -12.86 -8.51
CA ILE A 39 -14.98 -13.91 -8.59
C ILE A 39 -15.07 -14.68 -9.90
N ARG A 40 -16.28 -14.93 -10.39
CA ARG A 40 -16.49 -15.63 -11.66
C ARG A 40 -15.93 -14.86 -12.85
N MET A 41 -16.12 -13.54 -12.89
CA MET A 41 -15.53 -12.68 -13.94
C MET A 41 -14.01 -12.70 -13.90
N ILE A 42 -13.44 -12.59 -12.69
CA ILE A 42 -11.99 -12.69 -12.50
C ILE A 42 -11.46 -14.03 -13.00
N CYS A 43 -12.12 -15.13 -12.63
CA CYS A 43 -11.73 -16.47 -13.08
C CYS A 43 -11.79 -16.64 -14.59
N THR A 44 -12.85 -16.13 -15.22
CA THR A 44 -13.03 -16.20 -16.68
C THR A 44 -11.91 -15.44 -17.39
N GLU A 45 -11.65 -14.21 -16.97
CA GLU A 45 -10.62 -13.35 -17.56
C GLU A 45 -9.19 -13.87 -17.30
N ALA A 46 -8.94 -14.41 -16.10
CA ALA A 46 -7.66 -15.03 -15.75
C ALA A 46 -7.45 -16.43 -16.34
N GLY A 47 -8.45 -17.03 -17.00
CA GLY A 47 -8.38 -18.37 -17.58
C GLY A 47 -8.24 -19.48 -16.54
N ILE A 48 -8.84 -19.33 -15.34
CA ILE A 48 -8.73 -20.27 -14.23
C ILE A 48 -10.11 -20.76 -13.75
N SER A 49 -10.10 -21.87 -13.04
CA SER A 49 -11.31 -22.35 -12.33
C SER A 49 -11.52 -21.59 -11.03
N THR A 50 -12.78 -21.51 -10.54
CA THR A 50 -13.10 -20.98 -9.22
C THR A 50 -12.38 -21.71 -8.09
N GLY A 51 -12.19 -23.03 -8.22
CA GLY A 51 -11.39 -23.79 -7.27
C GLY A 51 -9.92 -23.35 -7.21
N MET A 52 -9.36 -22.95 -8.36
CA MET A 52 -8.01 -22.40 -8.42
C MET A 52 -7.94 -21.01 -7.78
N PHE A 53 -8.94 -20.16 -7.99
CA PHE A 53 -9.05 -18.87 -7.31
C PHE A 53 -9.01 -19.04 -5.79
N TYR A 54 -9.86 -19.91 -5.24
CA TYR A 54 -9.96 -20.12 -3.79
C TYR A 54 -8.72 -20.77 -3.15
N LYS A 55 -7.80 -21.31 -3.93
CA LYS A 55 -6.46 -21.70 -3.43
C LYS A 55 -5.55 -20.50 -3.15
N HIS A 56 -5.80 -19.36 -3.78
CA HIS A 56 -4.95 -18.18 -3.69
C HIS A 56 -5.59 -17.02 -2.92
N PHE A 57 -6.90 -16.86 -3.01
CA PHE A 57 -7.69 -15.81 -2.39
C PHE A 57 -8.96 -16.40 -1.77
N SER A 58 -9.21 -16.11 -0.51
CA SER A 58 -10.42 -16.63 0.17
C SER A 58 -11.68 -15.81 -0.17
N SER A 59 -11.50 -14.59 -0.67
CA SER A 59 -12.60 -13.68 -1.05
C SER A 59 -12.10 -12.57 -1.99
N LYS A 60 -13.02 -11.73 -2.46
CA LYS A 60 -12.70 -10.54 -3.25
C LYS A 60 -11.90 -9.51 -2.42
N GLU A 61 -12.20 -9.42 -1.13
CA GLU A 61 -11.49 -8.54 -0.18
C GLU A 61 -10.03 -8.98 0.05
N ASP A 62 -9.73 -10.28 -0.11
CA ASP A 62 -8.36 -10.78 -0.05
C ASP A 62 -7.46 -10.24 -1.15
N ILE A 63 -8.04 -9.94 -2.30
CA ILE A 63 -7.31 -9.30 -3.41
C ILE A 63 -6.85 -7.90 -2.98
N LEU A 64 -7.71 -7.16 -2.26
CA LEU A 64 -7.38 -5.84 -1.73
C LEU A 64 -6.23 -5.93 -0.70
N ALA A 65 -6.27 -6.94 0.18
CA ALA A 65 -5.20 -7.16 1.15
C ALA A 65 -3.87 -7.51 0.48
N PHE A 66 -3.89 -8.38 -0.53
CA PHE A 66 -2.71 -8.79 -1.27
C PHE A 66 -2.00 -7.63 -1.98
N TYR A 67 -2.76 -6.62 -2.42
CA TYR A 67 -2.19 -5.42 -3.01
C TYR A 67 -1.21 -4.71 -2.06
N TYR A 68 -1.58 -4.58 -0.80
CA TYR A 68 -0.71 -3.96 0.20
C TYR A 68 0.47 -4.82 0.61
N ASP A 69 0.31 -6.14 0.60
CA ASP A 69 1.43 -7.07 0.81
C ASP A 69 2.45 -6.96 -0.32
N LYS A 70 1.97 -6.79 -1.56
CA LYS A 70 2.84 -6.58 -2.73
C LYS A 70 3.52 -5.22 -2.69
N ALA A 71 2.77 -4.16 -2.40
CA ALA A 71 3.32 -2.82 -2.23
C ALA A 71 4.44 -2.75 -1.19
N GLN A 72 4.41 -3.62 -0.20
CA GLN A 72 5.44 -3.69 0.82
C GLN A 72 6.81 -4.09 0.28
N SER A 73 6.89 -5.01 -0.69
CA SER A 73 8.18 -5.35 -1.33
C SER A 73 8.72 -4.18 -2.14
N ASP A 74 7.82 -3.38 -2.72
CA ASP A 74 8.17 -2.18 -3.49
C ASP A 74 8.61 -1.04 -2.55
N PHE A 75 8.08 -0.99 -1.32
CA PHE A 75 8.47 0.01 -0.31
C PHE A 75 9.94 -0.06 0.09
N ASP A 76 10.44 -1.26 0.37
CA ASP A 76 11.84 -1.43 0.80
C ASP A 76 12.77 -0.96 -0.33
N GLU A 77 12.45 -1.25 -1.59
CA GLU A 77 13.22 -0.79 -2.75
C GLU A 77 13.16 0.74 -2.96
N VAL A 78 11.99 1.35 -2.76
CA VAL A 78 11.81 2.82 -2.85
C VAL A 78 12.58 3.53 -1.75
N ILE A 79 12.52 3.03 -0.52
CA ILE A 79 13.23 3.64 0.62
C ILE A 79 14.73 3.62 0.39
N ASP A 80 15.28 2.48 -0.01
CA ASP A 80 16.72 2.32 -0.15
C ASP A 80 17.30 3.12 -1.33
N LYS A 81 16.54 3.27 -2.42
CA LYS A 81 17.03 3.88 -3.66
C LYS A 81 16.63 5.36 -3.83
N GLN A 82 15.42 5.73 -3.43
CA GLN A 82 14.88 7.07 -3.70
C GLN A 82 14.99 8.03 -2.51
N LEU A 83 15.03 7.50 -1.30
CA LEU A 83 15.09 8.31 -0.09
C LEU A 83 16.51 8.44 0.47
N ALA A 84 17.47 7.72 -0.06
CA ALA A 84 18.88 7.83 0.33
C ALA A 84 19.39 9.28 0.11
N GLY A 85 19.93 9.87 1.17
CA GLY A 85 20.49 11.23 1.14
C GLY A 85 19.50 12.37 1.45
N LEU A 86 18.21 12.09 1.60
CA LEU A 86 17.22 13.05 2.06
C LEU A 86 17.29 13.20 3.59
N SER A 87 16.93 14.40 4.11
CA SER A 87 16.70 14.60 5.55
C SER A 87 15.50 13.80 6.02
N LEU A 88 15.41 13.46 7.32
CA LEU A 88 14.29 12.71 7.87
C LEU A 88 12.92 13.30 7.51
N PRO A 89 12.65 14.61 7.66
CA PRO A 89 11.38 15.17 7.23
C PRO A 89 11.06 14.91 5.75
N GLN A 90 12.06 15.07 4.89
CA GLN A 90 11.91 14.83 3.45
C GLN A 90 11.65 13.36 3.14
N GLN A 91 12.32 12.43 3.83
CA GLN A 91 12.08 10.99 3.66
C GLN A 91 10.65 10.62 4.02
N LEU A 92 10.14 11.11 5.16
CA LEU A 92 8.79 10.81 5.61
C LEU A 92 7.72 11.40 4.69
N VAL A 93 7.90 12.64 4.24
CA VAL A 93 7.00 13.27 3.27
C VAL A 93 7.00 12.49 1.96
N ALA A 94 8.17 12.22 1.39
CA ALA A 94 8.29 11.51 0.11
C ALA A 94 7.68 10.11 0.17
N PHE A 95 7.90 9.37 1.27
CA PHE A 95 7.27 8.07 1.49
C PHE A 95 5.75 8.13 1.43
N TYR A 96 5.14 9.04 2.19
CA TYR A 96 3.69 9.13 2.24
C TYR A 96 3.06 9.74 0.99
N VAL A 97 3.77 10.62 0.28
CA VAL A 97 3.37 11.10 -1.06
C VAL A 97 3.33 9.94 -2.05
N TRP A 98 4.35 9.09 -2.02
CA TRP A 98 4.37 7.87 -2.82
C TRP A 98 3.19 6.93 -2.45
N VAL A 99 2.90 6.71 -1.16
CA VAL A 99 1.73 5.93 -0.70
C VAL A 99 0.43 6.49 -1.28
N CYS A 100 0.26 7.81 -1.26
CA CYS A 100 -0.93 8.47 -1.80
C CYS A 100 -1.05 8.28 -3.31
N GLY A 101 0.02 8.50 -4.08
CA GLY A 101 0.05 8.29 -5.54
C GLY A 101 -0.26 6.85 -5.91
N PHE A 102 0.42 5.91 -5.27
CA PHE A 102 0.20 4.48 -5.43
C PHE A 102 -1.25 4.07 -5.10
N THR A 103 -1.85 4.66 -4.07
CA THR A 103 -3.24 4.40 -3.69
C THR A 103 -4.24 5.03 -4.68
N ALA A 104 -3.93 6.22 -5.20
CA ALA A 104 -4.75 6.88 -6.21
C ALA A 104 -4.86 6.06 -7.50
N ASP A 105 -3.79 5.38 -7.90
CA ASP A 105 -3.77 4.51 -9.08
C ASP A 105 -4.77 3.34 -9.01
N LEU A 106 -5.20 2.97 -7.81
CA LEU A 106 -6.23 1.94 -7.60
C LEU A 106 -7.64 2.43 -7.90
N GLY A 107 -7.84 3.74 -7.86
CA GLY A 107 -9.11 4.39 -8.09
C GLY A 107 -9.99 4.52 -6.84
N VAL A 108 -10.99 5.39 -6.97
CA VAL A 108 -11.89 5.81 -5.89
C VAL A 108 -12.67 4.64 -5.30
N ASP A 109 -13.23 3.79 -6.15
CA ASP A 109 -14.05 2.65 -5.72
C ASP A 109 -13.24 1.65 -4.87
N PHE A 110 -11.98 1.44 -5.23
CA PHE A 110 -11.08 0.63 -4.42
C PHE A 110 -10.91 1.25 -3.03
N CYS A 111 -10.56 2.54 -2.97
CA CYS A 111 -10.32 3.24 -1.70
C CYS A 111 -11.56 3.21 -0.81
N ARG A 112 -12.75 3.46 -1.34
CA ARG A 112 -14.01 3.39 -0.60
C ARG A 112 -14.27 2.02 0.01
N ASN A 113 -14.08 0.97 -0.78
CA ASN A 113 -14.31 -0.40 -0.32
C ASN A 113 -13.23 -0.85 0.67
N PHE A 114 -11.98 -0.47 0.42
CA PHE A 114 -10.88 -0.79 1.31
C PHE A 114 -11.00 -0.12 2.67
N PHE A 115 -11.32 1.19 2.70
CA PHE A 115 -11.50 1.96 3.94
C PHE A 115 -12.92 1.87 4.52
N SER A 116 -13.77 1.00 3.98
CA SER A 116 -15.10 0.76 4.51
C SER A 116 -15.04 0.04 5.86
N SER A 117 -15.94 0.44 6.79
CA SER A 117 -16.14 -0.25 8.06
C SER A 117 -16.58 -1.71 7.91
N LYS A 118 -17.07 -2.09 6.73
CA LYS A 118 -17.43 -3.47 6.38
C LYS A 118 -16.21 -4.34 6.09
N ASN A 119 -15.07 -3.74 5.76
CA ASN A 119 -13.84 -4.48 5.53
C ASN A 119 -13.17 -4.81 6.87
N GLN A 120 -13.58 -5.93 7.48
CA GLN A 120 -13.05 -6.38 8.77
C GLN A 120 -11.52 -6.66 8.74
N ARG A 121 -10.93 -6.90 7.57
CA ARG A 121 -9.49 -7.12 7.40
C ARG A 121 -8.68 -5.83 7.53
N MET A 122 -9.29 -4.67 7.25
CA MET A 122 -8.71 -3.38 7.62
C MET A 122 -8.43 -3.26 9.12
N ASN A 123 -9.31 -3.85 9.95
CA ASN A 123 -9.14 -3.87 11.39
C ASN A 123 -8.00 -4.80 11.85
N THR A 124 -7.52 -5.71 10.99
CA THR A 124 -6.42 -6.63 11.30
C THR A 124 -5.04 -6.05 11.03
N ASN A 125 -4.92 -4.74 10.88
CA ASN A 125 -3.65 -4.02 11.05
C ASN A 125 -2.55 -4.17 9.97
N LEU A 126 -2.70 -4.94 8.89
CA LEU A 126 -1.58 -5.15 7.96
C LEU A 126 -1.07 -3.85 7.34
N PHE A 127 -1.94 -3.07 6.68
CA PHE A 127 -1.54 -1.81 6.06
C PHE A 127 -1.11 -0.75 7.09
N HIS A 128 -1.88 -0.60 8.16
CA HIS A 128 -1.59 0.35 9.23
C HIS A 128 -0.25 0.04 9.92
N ASN A 129 -0.05 -1.20 10.30
CA ASN A 129 1.17 -1.61 11.00
C ASN A 129 2.41 -1.47 10.11
N LYS A 130 2.29 -1.77 8.83
CA LYS A 130 3.44 -1.74 7.92
C LYS A 130 3.92 -0.32 7.62
N MET A 131 3.02 0.62 7.36
CA MET A 131 3.39 2.03 7.22
C MET A 131 4.05 2.57 8.50
N ILE A 132 3.51 2.20 9.66
CA ILE A 132 4.09 2.58 10.96
C ILE A 132 5.46 1.94 11.15
N GLU A 133 5.61 0.65 10.87
CA GLU A 133 6.88 -0.08 11.00
C GLU A 133 7.99 0.56 10.17
N ILE A 134 7.69 0.86 8.90
CA ILE A 134 8.65 1.48 7.98
C ILE A 134 9.07 2.86 8.47
N THR A 135 8.11 3.73 8.76
CA THR A 135 8.42 5.10 9.19
C THR A 135 9.04 5.14 10.59
N ASN A 136 8.62 4.25 11.49
CA ASN A 136 9.26 4.10 12.81
C ASN A 136 10.75 3.75 12.66
N ARG A 137 11.08 2.78 11.82
CA ARG A 137 12.48 2.40 11.53
C ARG A 137 13.29 3.57 10.95
N CYS A 138 12.69 4.35 10.03
CA CYS A 138 13.36 5.55 9.49
C CYS A 138 13.67 6.58 10.59
N ILE A 139 12.71 6.83 11.49
CA ILE A 139 12.87 7.78 12.59
C ILE A 139 13.88 7.24 13.61
N GLU A 140 13.81 5.96 14.00
CA GLU A 140 14.77 5.34 14.92
C GLU A 140 16.20 5.46 14.37
N THR A 141 16.40 5.10 13.09
CA THR A 141 17.71 5.22 12.43
C THR A 141 18.23 6.67 12.43
N ALA A 142 17.35 7.66 12.24
CA ALA A 142 17.73 9.06 12.32
C ALA A 142 18.11 9.48 13.75
N CYS A 143 17.36 8.99 14.76
CA CYS A 143 17.66 9.25 16.17
C CYS A 143 19.01 8.64 16.59
N GLU A 144 19.33 7.43 16.13
CA GLU A 144 20.64 6.82 16.33
C GLU A 144 21.79 7.64 15.73
N LYS A 145 21.52 8.39 14.65
CA LYS A 145 22.46 9.32 14.01
C LYS A 145 22.45 10.73 14.62
N GLY A 146 21.74 10.93 15.73
CA GLY A 146 21.73 12.17 16.50
C GLY A 146 20.55 13.10 16.22
N PHE A 147 19.56 12.70 15.43
CA PHE A 147 18.32 13.47 15.27
C PHE A 147 17.53 13.44 16.59
N GLN A 148 17.06 14.61 17.02
CA GLN A 148 16.29 14.74 18.26
C GLN A 148 14.83 15.05 17.94
N LEU A 149 13.93 14.17 18.39
CA LEU A 149 12.49 14.44 18.36
C LEU A 149 12.10 15.51 19.38
N SER A 150 11.03 16.22 19.12
CA SER A 150 10.43 17.14 20.08
C SER A 150 10.16 16.45 21.42
N SER A 151 10.25 17.18 22.50
CA SER A 151 10.14 16.65 23.87
C SER A 151 8.87 15.81 24.07
N GLY A 152 9.03 14.61 24.60
CA GLY A 152 7.93 13.68 24.89
C GLY A 152 7.42 12.87 23.68
N ARG A 153 7.98 13.06 22.50
CA ARG A 153 7.63 12.29 21.30
C ARG A 153 8.45 11.01 21.19
N THR A 154 7.83 9.95 20.71
CA THR A 154 8.52 8.71 20.37
C THR A 154 8.44 8.43 18.87
N PRO A 155 9.40 7.71 18.27
CA PRO A 155 9.35 7.32 16.86
C PRO A 155 8.00 6.69 16.48
N TYR A 156 7.50 5.80 17.31
CA TYR A 156 6.20 5.15 17.12
C TYR A 156 5.02 6.13 17.12
N ALA A 157 4.99 7.08 18.06
CA ALA A 157 3.92 8.08 18.14
C ALA A 157 3.86 8.96 16.88
N VAL A 158 5.03 9.43 16.42
CA VAL A 158 5.14 10.22 15.18
C VAL A 158 4.68 9.41 13.97
N SER A 159 5.15 8.16 13.83
CA SER A 159 4.75 7.28 12.73
C SER A 159 3.25 6.99 12.71
N LYS A 160 2.66 6.81 13.90
CA LYS A 160 1.22 6.61 14.05
C LYS A 160 0.42 7.85 13.63
N ASP A 161 0.85 9.03 14.05
CA ASP A 161 0.18 10.28 13.70
C ASP A 161 0.22 10.52 12.18
N LEU A 162 1.38 10.34 11.56
CA LEU A 162 1.54 10.43 10.10
C LEU A 162 0.64 9.42 9.36
N CYS A 163 0.60 8.18 9.83
CA CYS A 163 -0.26 7.15 9.26
C CYS A 163 -1.75 7.52 9.34
N VAL A 164 -2.20 8.11 10.46
CA VAL A 164 -3.58 8.58 10.64
C VAL A 164 -3.88 9.74 9.70
N MET A 165 -2.96 10.71 9.56
CA MET A 165 -3.10 11.84 8.63
C MET A 165 -3.26 11.35 7.19
N VAL A 166 -2.44 10.42 6.75
CA VAL A 166 -2.49 9.88 5.38
C VAL A 166 -3.78 9.10 5.12
N LYS A 167 -4.25 8.35 6.09
CA LYS A 167 -5.59 7.72 5.99
C LYS A 167 -6.70 8.76 5.86
N GLY A 168 -6.60 9.88 6.57
CA GLY A 168 -7.51 11.01 6.44
C GLY A 168 -7.49 11.60 5.03
N ILE A 169 -6.31 11.77 4.43
CA ILE A 169 -6.15 12.26 3.04
C ILE A 169 -6.82 11.29 2.05
N ILE A 170 -6.57 9.99 2.17
CA ILE A 170 -7.15 8.97 1.28
C ILE A 170 -8.67 8.93 1.42
N PHE A 171 -9.18 9.02 2.65
CA PHE A 171 -10.61 9.07 2.92
C PHE A 171 -11.24 10.32 2.29
N ASP A 172 -10.68 11.50 2.53
CA ASP A 172 -11.16 12.77 1.99
C ASP A 172 -11.17 12.77 0.45
N TRP A 173 -10.08 12.31 -0.17
CA TRP A 173 -9.98 12.17 -1.61
C TRP A 173 -11.06 11.24 -2.18
N SER A 174 -11.31 10.11 -1.53
CA SER A 174 -12.33 9.15 -1.96
C SER A 174 -13.76 9.70 -1.75
N ALA A 175 -13.99 10.49 -0.70
CA ALA A 175 -15.25 11.18 -0.46
C ALA A 175 -15.53 12.27 -1.51
N HIS A 176 -14.49 12.89 -2.05
CA HIS A 176 -14.55 13.89 -3.12
C HIS A 176 -14.43 13.30 -4.52
N GLU A 177 -14.74 12.01 -4.72
CA GLU A 177 -14.77 11.34 -6.03
C GLU A 177 -13.43 11.40 -6.79
N GLY A 178 -12.28 11.53 -6.08
CA GLY A 178 -10.98 11.63 -6.71
C GLY A 178 -10.76 12.94 -7.48
N SER A 179 -11.45 14.02 -7.11
CA SER A 179 -11.51 15.27 -7.88
C SER A 179 -10.23 16.10 -7.87
N TYR A 180 -9.22 15.71 -7.10
CA TYR A 180 -7.93 16.39 -7.00
C TYR A 180 -6.75 15.40 -7.02
N ASP A 181 -5.53 15.91 -7.28
CA ASP A 181 -4.32 15.10 -7.18
C ASP A 181 -3.99 14.83 -5.70
N MET A 182 -4.18 13.56 -5.29
CA MET A 182 -3.98 13.14 -3.92
C MET A 182 -2.50 13.24 -3.50
N ALA A 183 -1.57 12.95 -4.40
CA ALA A 183 -0.13 13.01 -4.10
C ALA A 183 0.33 14.46 -3.91
N GLU A 184 -0.11 15.37 -4.78
CA GLU A 184 0.17 16.81 -4.66
C GLU A 184 -0.44 17.38 -3.37
N PHE A 185 -1.68 17.04 -3.05
CA PHE A 185 -2.33 17.46 -1.81
C PHE A 185 -1.59 16.96 -0.58
N ALA A 186 -1.20 15.67 -0.57
CA ALA A 186 -0.42 15.06 0.50
C ALA A 186 0.94 15.76 0.67
N GLN A 187 1.65 16.04 -0.42
CA GLN A 187 2.91 16.77 -0.42
C GLN A 187 2.76 18.11 0.30
N GLY A 188 1.76 18.90 -0.08
CA GLY A 188 1.50 20.22 0.49
C GLY A 188 1.14 20.15 1.98
N LEU A 189 0.23 19.25 2.36
CA LEU A 189 -0.23 19.11 3.74
C LEU A 189 0.90 18.61 4.66
N LEU A 190 1.53 17.49 4.28
CA LEU A 190 2.58 16.87 5.09
C LEU A 190 3.79 17.80 5.27
N SER A 191 4.21 18.50 4.21
CA SER A 191 5.33 19.45 4.30
C SER A 191 5.07 20.58 5.30
N ARG A 192 3.82 21.02 5.44
CA ARG A 192 3.46 22.04 6.44
C ARG A 192 3.39 21.50 7.87
N CYS A 193 3.00 20.22 8.02
CA CYS A 193 2.75 19.65 9.35
C CYS A 193 3.96 18.94 9.94
N ILE A 194 4.90 18.46 9.11
CA ILE A 194 5.96 17.54 9.53
C ILE A 194 6.86 18.16 10.62
N GLY A 195 7.15 19.45 10.54
CA GLY A 195 7.99 20.15 11.53
C GLY A 195 7.38 20.23 12.94
N GLY A 196 6.04 20.17 13.04
CA GLY A 196 5.35 20.14 14.34
C GLY A 196 5.18 18.70 14.89
N LEU A 197 5.42 17.69 14.06
CA LEU A 197 5.34 16.28 14.45
C LEU A 197 6.70 15.74 14.91
N LEU A 198 7.79 16.23 14.35
CA LEU A 198 9.17 15.84 14.68
C LEU A 198 9.75 16.69 15.80
#